data_31e1d45f282cc4db43db4942e27bf3d9
#
_entry.id   31e1d45f282cc4db43db4942e27bf3d9
#
_cell.length_a   1.000
_cell.length_b   1.000
_cell.length_c   1.000
_cell.angle_alpha   90.00
_cell.angle_beta   90.00
_cell.angle_gamma   90.00
#
_symmetry.space_group_name_H-M   'P 1'
#
loop_
_entity.id
_entity.type
_entity.pdbx_description
1 polymer ?
#
loop_
_entity_poly.entity_id
_entity_poly.type
_entity_poly.pdbx_seq_one_letter_code
_entity_poly.pdbx_strand_id
1 'polypeptide(L)'
;AKQLGRWKGALLFPLVGILIGLQTDLSPTVVIITGLVVFAIIFAVNSTVHSYLVVAYAAEDTIALNVGFYYMSNAAGRLLGTVLSGALFQWAGQGTSGLTTCIVASIVLVVIGSALCVPLHRAEVASAQ
;
A
#
# COMPACT_ATOMS: atom_id res chain seq x y z
N ALA A 1 -8.90 16.41 5.79
CA ALA A 1 -8.38 16.30 4.43
C ALA A 1 -6.84 16.35 4.35
N LYS A 2 -6.16 17.34 4.92
CA LYS A 2 -4.67 17.43 4.92
C LYS A 2 -3.97 16.26 5.64
N GLN A 3 -4.61 15.60 6.57
CA GLN A 3 -4.05 14.46 7.29
C GLN A 3 -4.00 13.17 6.45
N LEU A 4 -4.99 12.91 5.60
CA LEU A 4 -5.04 11.70 4.76
C LEU A 4 -3.84 11.62 3.78
N GLY A 5 -3.41 12.75 3.21
CA GLY A 5 -2.23 12.80 2.33
C GLY A 5 -0.91 12.46 3.04
N ARG A 6 -0.80 12.81 4.31
CA ARG A 6 0.42 12.53 5.12
C ARG A 6 0.55 11.04 5.47
N TRP A 7 -0.56 10.35 5.71
CA TRP A 7 -0.55 8.92 6.05
C TRP A 7 -0.19 8.03 4.84
N LYS A 8 -0.53 8.46 3.62
CA LYS A 8 -0.15 7.74 2.40
C LYS A 8 1.35 7.79 2.14
N GLY A 9 1.99 8.93 2.44
CA GLY A 9 3.45 9.06 2.39
C GLY A 9 4.17 8.22 3.45
N ALA A 10 3.52 7.93 4.57
CA ALA A 10 4.10 7.11 5.62
C ALA A 10 4.39 5.65 5.19
N LEU A 11 3.64 5.11 4.21
CA LEU A 11 3.88 3.78 3.66
C LEU A 11 5.13 3.70 2.77
N LEU A 12 5.56 4.83 2.19
CA LEU A 12 6.79 4.89 1.40
C LEU A 12 8.04 4.83 2.27
N PHE A 13 7.96 5.36 3.49
CA PHE A 13 9.10 5.45 4.41
C PHE A 13 9.75 4.09 4.70
N PRO A 14 9.02 3.04 5.14
CA PRO A 14 9.64 1.74 5.39
C PRO A 14 10.13 1.05 4.11
N LEU A 15 9.46 1.24 2.96
CA LEU A 15 9.88 0.66 1.69
C LEU A 15 11.21 1.26 1.20
N VAL A 16 11.35 2.57 1.29
CA VAL A 16 12.61 3.28 0.97
C VAL A 16 13.70 2.88 1.98
N GLY A 17 13.35 2.75 3.27
CA GLY A 17 14.25 2.27 4.30
C GLY A 17 14.81 0.88 4.03
N ILE A 18 13.97 -0.06 3.59
CA ILE A 18 14.39 -1.41 3.18
C ILE A 18 15.33 -1.30 1.97
N LEU A 19 14.96 -0.51 0.96
CA LEU A 19 15.77 -0.37 -0.25
C LEU A 19 17.18 0.17 0.05
N ILE A 20 17.28 1.17 0.92
CA ILE A 20 18.57 1.72 1.36
C ILE A 20 19.32 0.68 2.20
N GLY A 21 18.63 0.00 3.13
CA GLY A 21 19.24 -1.00 4.00
C GLY A 21 19.82 -2.20 3.24
N LEU A 22 19.23 -2.60 2.12
CA LEU A 22 19.76 -3.66 1.26
C LEU A 22 21.08 -3.27 0.55
N GLN A 23 21.42 -1.98 0.52
CA GLN A 23 22.67 -1.48 -0.05
C GLN A 23 23.78 -1.29 1.02
N THR A 24 23.48 -1.57 2.27
CA THR A 24 24.46 -1.53 3.37
C THR A 24 24.99 -2.93 3.67
N ASP A 25 26.08 -3.01 4.45
CA ASP A 25 26.71 -4.26 4.86
C ASP A 25 25.90 -5.04 5.93
N LEU A 26 24.68 -4.61 6.22
CA LEU A 26 23.76 -5.31 7.12
C LEU A 26 23.22 -6.58 6.47
N SER A 27 22.96 -7.60 7.29
CA SER A 27 22.38 -8.83 6.76
C SER A 27 21.01 -8.53 6.11
N PRO A 28 20.79 -8.91 4.84
CA PRO A 28 19.55 -8.64 4.11
C PRO A 28 18.30 -9.12 4.85
N THR A 29 18.41 -10.25 5.56
CA THR A 29 17.34 -10.83 6.36
C THR A 29 16.86 -9.89 7.47
N VAL A 30 17.78 -9.30 8.23
CA VAL A 30 17.43 -8.38 9.33
C VAL A 30 16.78 -7.11 8.77
N VAL A 31 17.34 -6.55 7.70
CA VAL A 31 16.79 -5.35 7.04
C VAL A 31 15.36 -5.58 6.58
N ILE A 32 15.10 -6.71 5.90
CA ILE A 32 13.78 -7.04 5.37
C ILE A 32 12.79 -7.29 6.51
N ILE A 33 13.14 -8.11 7.50
CA ILE A 33 12.22 -8.41 8.61
C ILE A 33 11.85 -7.14 9.36
N THR A 34 12.83 -6.33 9.73
CA THR A 34 12.57 -5.08 10.47
C THR A 34 11.74 -4.11 9.65
N GLY A 35 12.08 -3.91 8.39
CA GLY A 35 11.34 -3.02 7.49
C GLY A 35 9.91 -3.49 7.23
N LEU A 36 9.69 -4.79 7.07
CA LEU A 36 8.34 -5.36 6.90
C LEU A 36 7.50 -5.25 8.17
N VAL A 37 8.08 -5.40 9.36
CA VAL A 37 7.36 -5.20 10.63
C VAL A 37 6.89 -3.75 10.73
N VAL A 38 7.76 -2.77 10.47
CA VAL A 38 7.40 -1.35 10.48
C VAL A 38 6.32 -1.06 9.42
N PHE A 39 6.49 -1.59 8.20
CA PHE A 39 5.50 -1.46 7.13
C PHE A 39 4.15 -2.05 7.53
N ALA A 40 4.12 -3.24 8.14
CA ALA A 40 2.90 -3.92 8.56
C ALA A 40 2.12 -3.12 9.60
N ILE A 41 2.79 -2.49 10.56
CA ILE A 41 2.15 -1.64 11.57
C ILE A 41 1.51 -0.42 10.91
N ILE A 42 2.25 0.30 10.06
CA ILE A 42 1.74 1.48 9.35
C ILE A 42 0.58 1.09 8.43
N PHE A 43 0.73 -0.03 7.71
CA PHE A 43 -0.31 -0.55 6.82
C PHE A 43 -1.57 -0.93 7.58
N ALA A 44 -1.46 -1.59 8.74
CA ALA A 44 -2.61 -1.98 9.57
C ALA A 44 -3.41 -0.76 10.01
N VAL A 45 -2.75 0.27 10.52
CA VAL A 45 -3.40 1.54 10.91
C VAL A 45 -4.10 2.19 9.70
N ASN A 46 -3.39 2.30 8.58
CA ASN A 46 -3.95 2.90 7.36
C ASN A 46 -5.16 2.11 6.84
N SER A 47 -5.08 0.79 6.83
CA SER A 47 -6.17 -0.10 6.39
C SER A 47 -7.41 0.02 7.30
N THR A 48 -7.21 0.11 8.63
CA THR A 48 -8.30 0.29 9.58
C THR A 48 -9.03 1.61 9.36
N VAL A 49 -8.28 2.70 9.16
CA VAL A 49 -8.88 4.01 8.86
C VAL A 49 -9.71 3.97 7.57
N HIS A 50 -9.19 3.33 6.52
CA HIS A 50 -9.94 3.20 5.26
C HIS A 50 -11.22 2.37 5.42
N SER A 51 -11.15 1.25 6.12
CA SER A 51 -12.33 0.42 6.39
C SER A 51 -13.40 1.19 7.16
N TYR A 52 -13.01 1.96 8.17
CA TYR A 52 -13.91 2.83 8.92
C TYR A 52 -14.57 3.89 8.03
N LEU A 53 -13.80 4.55 7.17
CA LEU A 53 -14.33 5.58 6.28
C LEU A 53 -15.35 5.02 5.27
N VAL A 54 -15.13 3.81 4.73
CA VAL A 54 -16.08 3.16 3.83
C VAL A 54 -17.44 2.97 4.52
N VAL A 55 -17.45 2.56 5.78
CA VAL A 55 -18.69 2.38 6.56
C VAL A 55 -19.31 3.74 6.92
N ALA A 56 -18.49 4.69 7.37
CA ALA A 56 -18.96 5.98 7.86
C ALA A 56 -19.57 6.89 6.76
N TYR A 57 -19.11 6.73 5.52
CA TYR A 57 -19.60 7.52 4.37
C TYR A 57 -20.57 6.75 3.45
N ALA A 58 -20.87 5.48 3.75
CA ALA A 58 -21.87 4.73 3.01
C ALA A 58 -23.29 5.19 3.40
N ALA A 59 -24.18 5.35 2.42
CA ALA A 59 -25.60 5.54 2.71
C ALA A 59 -26.19 4.27 3.35
N GLU A 60 -27.13 4.43 4.29
CA GLU A 60 -27.68 3.31 5.07
C GLU A 60 -28.15 2.13 4.21
N ASP A 61 -28.78 2.40 3.08
CA ASP A 61 -29.31 1.39 2.18
C ASP A 61 -28.23 0.61 1.39
N THR A 62 -26.99 1.13 1.31
CA THR A 62 -25.91 0.58 0.47
C THR A 62 -24.66 0.16 1.25
N ILE A 63 -24.68 0.24 2.60
CA ILE A 63 -23.52 -0.08 3.44
C ILE A 63 -22.98 -1.48 3.13
N ALA A 64 -23.86 -2.50 3.10
CA ALA A 64 -23.44 -3.88 2.87
C ALA A 64 -22.77 -4.06 1.50
N LEU A 65 -23.31 -3.40 0.46
CA LEU A 65 -22.78 -3.44 -0.89
C LEU A 65 -21.39 -2.77 -0.96
N ASN A 66 -21.25 -1.58 -0.40
CA ASN A 66 -20.00 -0.81 -0.40
C ASN A 66 -18.90 -1.54 0.38
N VAL A 67 -19.22 -2.11 1.54
CA VAL A 67 -18.31 -2.92 2.33
C VAL A 67 -17.90 -4.18 1.57
N GLY A 68 -18.85 -4.86 0.90
CA GLY A 68 -18.58 -6.02 0.06
C GLY A 68 -17.60 -5.70 -1.07
N PHE A 69 -17.82 -4.61 -1.81
CA PHE A 69 -16.90 -4.16 -2.87
C PHE A 69 -15.54 -3.79 -2.34
N TYR A 70 -15.47 -3.14 -1.18
CA TYR A 70 -14.19 -2.80 -0.54
C TYR A 70 -13.38 -4.06 -0.20
N TYR A 71 -13.98 -5.05 0.44
CA TYR A 71 -13.29 -6.29 0.80
C TYR A 71 -12.91 -7.12 -0.43
N MET A 72 -13.77 -7.18 -1.44
CA MET A 72 -13.48 -7.85 -2.69
C MET A 72 -12.28 -7.21 -3.40
N SER A 73 -12.25 -5.89 -3.50
CA SER A 73 -11.13 -5.15 -4.10
C SER A 73 -9.83 -5.35 -3.33
N ASN A 74 -9.90 -5.36 -1.99
CA ASN A 74 -8.75 -5.62 -1.13
C ASN A 74 -8.22 -7.06 -1.33
N ALA A 75 -9.10 -8.05 -1.37
CA ALA A 75 -8.70 -9.45 -1.62
C ALA A 75 -8.08 -9.62 -3.00
N ALA A 76 -8.69 -9.05 -4.05
CA ALA A 76 -8.16 -9.06 -5.40
C ALA A 76 -6.78 -8.38 -5.49
N GLY A 77 -6.61 -7.24 -4.85
CA GLY A 77 -5.33 -6.53 -4.80
C GLY A 77 -4.23 -7.35 -4.12
N ARG A 78 -4.55 -8.05 -3.04
CA ARG A 78 -3.61 -8.93 -2.34
C ARG A 78 -3.22 -10.13 -3.21
N LEU A 79 -4.17 -10.75 -3.89
CA LEU A 79 -3.91 -11.87 -4.80
C LEU A 79 -3.00 -11.43 -5.96
N LEU A 80 -3.36 -10.35 -6.64
CA LEU A 80 -2.55 -9.81 -7.73
C LEU A 80 -1.15 -9.40 -7.28
N GLY A 81 -1.04 -8.77 -6.10
CA GLY A 81 0.24 -8.37 -5.51
C GLY A 81 1.13 -9.57 -5.22
N THR A 82 0.58 -10.66 -4.70
CA THR A 82 1.33 -11.90 -4.42
C THR A 82 1.83 -12.55 -5.72
N VAL A 83 0.97 -12.68 -6.73
CA VAL A 83 1.33 -13.26 -8.03
C VAL A 83 2.39 -12.40 -8.72
N LEU A 84 2.19 -11.08 -8.75
CA LEU A 84 3.14 -10.14 -9.36
C LEU A 84 4.50 -10.17 -8.65
N SER A 85 4.51 -10.17 -7.32
CA SER A 85 5.74 -10.25 -6.54
C SER A 85 6.51 -11.54 -6.81
N GLY A 86 5.82 -12.69 -6.85
CA GLY A 86 6.43 -13.97 -7.19
C GLY A 86 7.02 -14.00 -8.59
N ALA A 87 6.30 -13.47 -9.59
CA ALA A 87 6.76 -13.40 -10.97
C ALA A 87 7.99 -12.48 -11.11
N LEU A 88 7.95 -11.30 -10.51
CA LEU A 88 9.07 -10.35 -10.53
C LEU A 88 10.31 -10.90 -9.84
N PHE A 89 10.14 -11.60 -8.71
CA PHE A 89 11.25 -12.22 -8.00
C PHE A 89 11.96 -13.28 -8.84
N GLN A 90 11.20 -14.12 -9.55
CA GLN A 90 11.74 -15.13 -10.44
C GLN A 90 12.42 -14.53 -11.67
N TRP A 91 11.78 -13.52 -12.28
CA TRP A 91 12.29 -12.90 -13.51
C TRP A 91 13.56 -12.07 -13.27
N ALA A 92 13.70 -11.43 -12.14
CA ALA A 92 14.87 -10.62 -11.78
C ALA A 92 16.09 -11.45 -11.30
N GLY A 93 16.04 -12.78 -11.38
CA GLY A 93 17.16 -13.66 -11.09
C GLY A 93 17.30 -14.09 -9.63
N GLN A 94 16.25 -13.93 -8.83
CA GLN A 94 16.19 -14.36 -7.42
C GLN A 94 17.21 -13.63 -6.50
N GLY A 95 17.31 -14.04 -5.24
CA GLY A 95 18.23 -13.43 -4.29
C GLY A 95 17.98 -11.93 -4.03
N THR A 96 19.02 -11.18 -3.78
CA THR A 96 18.95 -9.74 -3.46
C THR A 96 18.42 -8.92 -4.64
N SER A 97 18.75 -9.29 -5.87
CA SER A 97 18.27 -8.63 -7.08
C SER A 97 16.74 -8.76 -7.21
N GLY A 98 16.21 -9.98 -7.03
CA GLY A 98 14.77 -10.24 -7.04
C GLY A 98 14.03 -9.45 -5.95
N LEU A 99 14.59 -9.40 -4.74
CA LEU A 99 14.03 -8.63 -3.62
C LEU A 99 14.00 -7.13 -3.92
N THR A 100 15.10 -6.58 -4.42
CA THR A 100 15.18 -5.16 -4.80
C THR A 100 14.13 -4.82 -5.86
N THR A 101 13.96 -5.65 -6.87
CA THR A 101 12.95 -5.47 -7.93
C THR A 101 11.53 -5.47 -7.37
N CYS A 102 11.21 -6.40 -6.46
CA CYS A 102 9.90 -6.44 -5.79
C CYS A 102 9.63 -5.17 -4.97
N ILE A 103 10.63 -4.67 -4.24
CA ILE A 103 10.50 -3.46 -3.42
C ILE A 103 10.31 -2.22 -4.31
N VAL A 104 11.09 -2.09 -5.38
CA VAL A 104 10.94 -0.99 -6.35
C VAL A 104 9.54 -1.02 -6.99
N ALA A 105 9.07 -2.19 -7.43
CA ALA A 105 7.72 -2.34 -7.96
C ALA A 105 6.65 -1.96 -6.92
N SER A 106 6.82 -2.33 -5.66
CA SER A 106 5.92 -1.94 -4.57
C SER A 106 5.88 -0.43 -4.35
N ILE A 107 7.04 0.24 -4.39
CA ILE A 107 7.11 1.71 -4.30
C ILE A 107 6.35 2.36 -5.45
N VAL A 108 6.56 1.90 -6.68
CA VAL A 108 5.86 2.42 -7.87
C VAL A 108 4.35 2.26 -7.72
N LEU A 109 3.87 1.08 -7.29
CA LEU A 109 2.44 0.82 -7.10
C LEU A 109 1.83 1.70 -5.98
N VAL A 110 2.54 1.91 -4.88
CA VAL A 110 2.10 2.82 -3.80
C VAL A 110 2.03 4.27 -4.29
N VAL A 111 2.99 4.72 -5.10
CA VAL A 111 2.98 6.06 -5.70
C VAL A 111 1.80 6.22 -6.65
N ILE A 112 1.58 5.26 -7.55
CA ILE A 112 0.44 5.27 -8.49
C ILE A 112 -0.89 5.29 -7.71
N GLY A 113 -1.06 4.41 -6.74
CA GLY A 113 -2.26 4.36 -5.90
C GLY A 113 -2.50 5.66 -5.13
N SER A 114 -1.44 6.30 -4.64
CA SER A 114 -1.52 7.60 -3.97
C SER A 114 -1.91 8.71 -4.94
N ALA A 115 -1.35 8.72 -6.15
CA ALA A 115 -1.67 9.70 -7.19
C ALA A 115 -3.13 9.59 -7.66
N LEU A 116 -3.65 8.39 -7.84
CA LEU A 116 -5.05 8.15 -8.24
C LEU A 116 -6.07 8.62 -7.19
N CYS A 117 -5.69 8.69 -5.92
CA CYS A 117 -6.57 9.19 -4.86
C CYS A 117 -6.69 10.72 -4.82
N VAL A 118 -5.77 11.46 -5.42
CA VAL A 118 -5.77 12.94 -5.39
C VAL A 118 -6.96 13.54 -6.17
N PRO A 119 -7.25 13.14 -7.41
CA PRO A 119 -8.38 13.69 -8.17
C PRO A 119 -9.74 13.33 -7.56
N LEU A 120 -9.88 12.14 -6.97
CA LEU A 120 -11.12 11.73 -6.30
C LEU A 120 -11.47 12.66 -5.13
N HIS A 121 -10.47 13.03 -4.34
CA HIS A 121 -10.67 13.99 -3.24
C HIS A 121 -11.05 15.39 -3.71
N ARG A 122 -10.51 15.84 -4.86
CA ARG A 122 -10.87 17.15 -5.44
C ARG A 122 -12.31 17.16 -5.98
N ALA A 123 -12.76 16.08 -6.58
CA ALA A 123 -14.12 15.94 -7.07
C ALA A 123 -15.14 15.94 -5.91
N GLU A 124 -14.84 15.30 -4.81
CA GLU A 124 -15.67 15.21 -3.62
C GLU A 124 -15.85 16.60 -2.94
N VAL A 125 -14.77 17.37 -2.84
CA VAL A 125 -14.83 18.75 -2.30
C VAL A 125 -15.59 19.69 -3.22
N ALA A 126 -15.51 19.50 -4.54
CA ALA A 126 -16.24 20.32 -5.51
C ALA A 126 -17.75 20.03 -5.55
N SER A 127 -18.17 18.81 -5.23
CA SER A 127 -19.59 18.43 -5.18
C SER A 127 -20.28 18.79 -3.86
N ALA A 128 -19.53 19.17 -2.85
CA ALA A 128 -20.02 19.56 -1.52
C ALA A 128 -20.18 21.09 -1.34
N GLN A 129 -19.91 21.90 -2.40
CA GLN A 129 -20.15 23.34 -2.48
C GLN A 129 -21.35 23.66 -3.36
#